data_b1cc984b6648f018e4ae9161a62cc25e
#
_entry.id   b1cc984b6648f018e4ae9161a62cc25e
#
_cell.length_a   1.000
_cell.length_b   1.000
_cell.length_c   1.000
_cell.angle_alpha   90.00
_cell.angle_beta   90.00
_cell.angle_gamma   90.00
#
_symmetry.space_group_name_H-M   'P 1'
#
loop_
_entity.id
_entity.type
_entity.pdbx_description
1 polymer ?
#
loop_
_entity_poly.entity_id
_entity_poly.type
_entity_poly.pdbx_seq_one_letter_code
_entity_poly.pdbx_strand_id
1 'polypeptide(L)'
;MQLDLLLTGGTVVDPSQNLHEIRDLGIVGGTIADLSESGSYSASKTIDVSGLIITPGLIDLHAHVYKRHVPLSIDADATALAGGVTTVLDAGSAGSYNFAGFKHDVIDRVETEVLGLVNLSCIGLVAANFGELMDDRYADPEGVVETILQFPGKAVGVKIRASAHIIGSGQQGWDNFLKAVKAARDSDTWLMIHIGECPMTLPEMIPHLQPGDCITHCFKGGSTTVLNEDNQVYPELIAAKKKGIIFDIGHGFGSFNWDIATTAIAQGFIPNCISTDLHQMNLHGPVFDMPMTMSKFLHLGLSLDDVIDMSTTQPAQVLGRAGELGTLKPGTVADITLLEQHAGQFNFTDSYNQIRIGGSKLTATGIVRRGKLHLNSNRLA
;
A
#
# COMPACT_ATOMS: atom_id res chain seq x y z
N MET A 1 -10.64 5.97 34.42
CA MET A 1 -10.35 6.67 33.14
C MET A 1 -11.66 6.88 32.38
N GLN A 2 -11.87 8.05 31.76
CA GLN A 2 -12.99 8.31 30.85
C GLN A 2 -12.51 8.13 29.41
N LEU A 3 -13.11 7.22 28.67
CA LEU A 3 -12.83 6.96 27.25
C LEU A 3 -13.85 7.69 26.36
N ASP A 4 -13.42 8.06 25.15
CA ASP A 4 -14.32 8.58 24.11
C ASP A 4 -15.05 7.42 23.42
N LEU A 5 -14.34 6.33 23.15
CA LEU A 5 -14.86 5.12 22.51
C LEU A 5 -14.23 3.87 23.15
N LEU A 6 -15.07 2.85 23.35
CA LEU A 6 -14.66 1.51 23.77
C LEU A 6 -15.17 0.49 22.74
N LEU A 7 -14.29 -0.29 22.18
CA LEU A 7 -14.61 -1.45 21.34
C LEU A 7 -14.48 -2.70 22.21
N THR A 8 -15.56 -3.51 22.29
CA THR A 8 -15.60 -4.67 23.20
C THR A 8 -15.76 -5.98 22.44
N GLY A 9 -15.12 -7.04 22.94
CA GLY A 9 -15.35 -8.42 22.52
C GLY A 9 -14.77 -8.82 21.16
N GLY A 10 -14.07 -7.93 20.46
CA GLY A 10 -13.41 -8.24 19.18
C GLY A 10 -12.08 -8.97 19.35
N THR A 11 -11.65 -9.68 18.34
CA THR A 11 -10.31 -10.26 18.25
C THR A 11 -9.31 -9.22 17.78
N VAL A 12 -8.44 -8.76 18.67
CA VAL A 12 -7.36 -7.84 18.31
C VAL A 12 -6.22 -8.62 17.69
N VAL A 13 -5.82 -8.22 16.47
CA VAL A 13 -4.67 -8.75 15.74
C VAL A 13 -3.73 -7.60 15.42
N ASP A 14 -2.63 -7.52 16.17
CA ASP A 14 -1.57 -6.52 16.00
C ASP A 14 -0.21 -7.21 15.95
N PRO A 15 0.30 -7.52 14.76
CA PRO A 15 1.58 -8.21 14.59
C PRO A 15 2.77 -7.44 15.19
N SER A 16 2.70 -6.10 15.23
CA SER A 16 3.77 -5.27 15.82
C SER A 16 3.98 -5.54 17.32
N GLN A 17 2.98 -6.11 18.00
CA GLN A 17 2.99 -6.46 19.42
C GLN A 17 2.95 -7.97 19.65
N ASN A 18 2.97 -8.80 18.60
CA ASN A 18 2.68 -10.24 18.63
C ASN A 18 1.34 -10.54 19.36
N LEU A 19 0.32 -9.75 19.06
CA LEU A 19 -0.97 -9.81 19.71
C LEU A 19 -2.03 -10.42 18.78
N HIS A 20 -2.68 -11.50 19.23
CA HIS A 20 -3.81 -12.14 18.57
C HIS A 20 -4.73 -12.74 19.66
N GLU A 21 -5.62 -11.93 20.20
CA GLU A 21 -6.51 -12.35 21.29
C GLU A 21 -7.79 -11.52 21.34
N ILE A 22 -8.83 -12.07 21.98
CA ILE A 22 -10.05 -11.31 22.28
C ILE A 22 -9.74 -10.36 23.44
N ARG A 23 -9.89 -9.05 23.17
CA ARG A 23 -9.75 -8.03 24.21
C ARG A 23 -10.47 -6.74 23.85
N ASP A 24 -10.78 -5.95 24.86
CA ASP A 24 -11.33 -4.62 24.68
C ASP A 24 -10.24 -3.63 24.25
N LEU A 25 -10.63 -2.64 23.46
CA LEU A 25 -9.75 -1.57 22.98
C LEU A 25 -10.40 -0.21 23.30
N GLY A 26 -9.73 0.60 24.10
CA GLY A 26 -10.17 1.94 24.48
C GLY A 26 -9.51 3.03 23.66
N ILE A 27 -10.24 4.11 23.37
CA ILE A 27 -9.75 5.28 22.67
C ILE A 27 -10.05 6.53 23.50
N VAL A 28 -9.05 7.41 23.65
CA VAL A 28 -9.16 8.71 24.31
C VAL A 28 -8.36 9.77 23.56
N GLY A 29 -8.96 10.92 23.30
CA GLY A 29 -8.30 12.03 22.63
C GLY A 29 -7.71 11.69 21.26
N GLY A 30 -8.31 10.71 20.54
CA GLY A 30 -7.82 10.25 19.23
C GLY A 30 -6.62 9.30 19.29
N THR A 31 -6.27 8.79 20.48
CA THR A 31 -5.17 7.82 20.70
C THR A 31 -5.67 6.54 21.36
N ILE A 32 -4.91 5.45 21.19
CA ILE A 32 -5.16 4.18 21.89
C ILE A 32 -4.90 4.36 23.39
N ALA A 33 -5.87 3.96 24.22
CA ALA A 33 -5.78 4.05 25.67
C ALA A 33 -5.08 2.83 26.28
N ASP A 34 -4.34 3.03 27.36
CA ASP A 34 -3.85 1.93 28.18
C ASP A 34 -4.92 1.52 29.20
N LEU A 35 -5.55 0.37 28.96
CA LEU A 35 -6.55 -0.19 29.85
C LEU A 35 -5.96 -1.00 31.02
N SER A 36 -4.68 -1.35 30.96
CA SER A 36 -4.00 -2.15 31.99
C SER A 36 -3.74 -1.35 33.28
N GLU A 37 -3.54 -0.05 33.19
CA GLU A 37 -3.25 0.84 34.31
C GLU A 37 -4.49 1.32 35.05
N SER A 38 -5.70 1.13 34.49
CA SER A 38 -6.92 1.65 35.07
C SER A 38 -7.71 0.57 35.80
N GLY A 39 -7.85 0.70 37.12
CA GLY A 39 -8.70 -0.20 37.92
C GLY A 39 -10.19 -0.17 37.58
N SER A 40 -10.64 0.90 36.89
CA SER A 40 -11.99 1.03 36.28
C SER A 40 -11.98 2.08 35.19
N TYR A 41 -12.74 1.86 34.13
CA TYR A 41 -12.97 2.83 33.06
C TYR A 41 -14.47 2.90 32.71
N SER A 42 -14.87 4.03 32.18
CA SER A 42 -16.17 4.27 31.54
C SER A 42 -15.95 4.87 30.16
N ALA A 43 -16.90 4.71 29.26
CA ALA A 43 -16.79 5.21 27.91
C ALA A 43 -18.02 6.06 27.54
N SER A 44 -17.81 7.12 26.77
CA SER A 44 -18.87 7.94 26.21
C SER A 44 -19.69 7.14 25.18
N LYS A 45 -19.00 6.26 24.44
CA LYS A 45 -19.60 5.33 23.48
C LYS A 45 -18.95 3.95 23.62
N THR A 46 -19.77 2.91 23.68
CA THR A 46 -19.32 1.51 23.66
C THR A 46 -19.93 0.82 22.46
N ILE A 47 -19.12 0.09 21.70
CA ILE A 47 -19.53 -0.69 20.54
C ILE A 47 -19.10 -2.14 20.75
N ASP A 48 -20.07 -3.04 20.70
CA ASP A 48 -19.82 -4.47 20.64
C ASP A 48 -19.37 -4.86 19.23
N VAL A 49 -18.11 -5.32 19.13
CA VAL A 49 -17.48 -5.80 17.91
C VAL A 49 -17.13 -7.28 17.99
N SER A 50 -17.90 -8.03 18.82
CA SER A 50 -17.76 -9.48 18.93
C SER A 50 -17.87 -10.17 17.56
N GLY A 51 -16.93 -11.07 17.28
CA GLY A 51 -16.84 -11.76 15.99
C GLY A 51 -16.14 -10.97 14.89
N LEU A 52 -15.75 -9.73 15.16
CA LEU A 52 -14.90 -8.94 14.25
C LEU A 52 -13.43 -9.04 14.64
N ILE A 53 -12.58 -8.80 13.65
CA ILE A 53 -11.14 -8.65 13.81
C ILE A 53 -10.83 -7.16 13.91
N ILE A 54 -10.14 -6.75 14.95
CA ILE A 54 -9.67 -5.39 15.18
C ILE A 54 -8.19 -5.36 14.81
N THR A 55 -7.83 -4.58 13.79
CA THR A 55 -6.43 -4.43 13.36
C THR A 55 -5.99 -2.97 13.48
N PRO A 56 -4.67 -2.68 13.51
CA PRO A 56 -4.21 -1.35 13.14
C PRO A 56 -4.84 -0.92 11.82
N GLY A 57 -5.05 0.37 11.63
CA GLY A 57 -5.58 0.88 10.38
C GLY A 57 -4.78 0.38 9.17
N LEU A 58 -5.44 -0.15 8.16
CA LEU A 58 -4.78 -0.65 6.97
C LEU A 58 -4.04 0.48 6.25
N ILE A 59 -2.87 0.17 5.73
CA ILE A 59 -2.01 1.08 4.97
C ILE A 59 -1.86 0.54 3.56
N ASP A 60 -2.37 1.27 2.58
CA ASP A 60 -2.17 0.94 1.17
C ASP A 60 -0.94 1.69 0.63
N LEU A 61 0.13 0.94 0.43
CA LEU A 61 1.42 1.50 -0.01
C LEU A 61 1.42 1.87 -1.51
N HIS A 62 0.34 1.59 -2.25
CA HIS A 62 0.24 1.86 -3.67
C HIS A 62 -1.22 2.05 -4.10
N ALA A 63 -1.62 3.31 -4.30
CA ALA A 63 -2.88 3.67 -4.94
C ALA A 63 -2.73 4.99 -5.70
N HIS A 64 -3.76 5.40 -6.44
CA HIS A 64 -3.76 6.64 -7.20
C HIS A 64 -4.98 7.49 -6.80
N VAL A 65 -4.75 8.56 -6.04
CA VAL A 65 -5.83 9.33 -5.39
C VAL A 65 -5.89 10.82 -5.79
N TYR A 66 -5.13 11.25 -6.80
CA TYR A 66 -5.18 12.62 -7.33
C TYR A 66 -6.40 12.80 -8.24
N LYS A 67 -7.60 12.53 -7.71
CA LYS A 67 -8.88 12.60 -8.42
C LYS A 67 -9.12 13.98 -9.04
N ARG A 68 -9.76 14.01 -10.21
CA ARG A 68 -10.07 15.17 -11.06
C ARG A 68 -8.87 15.74 -11.82
N HIS A 69 -7.64 15.48 -11.41
CA HIS A 69 -6.44 15.97 -12.08
C HIS A 69 -5.76 14.88 -12.91
N VAL A 70 -5.88 13.64 -12.47
CA VAL A 70 -5.32 12.47 -13.16
C VAL A 70 -6.45 11.50 -13.51
N PRO A 71 -6.60 11.10 -14.79
CA PRO A 71 -7.71 10.25 -15.24
C PRO A 71 -7.83 8.91 -14.53
N LEU A 72 -6.71 8.33 -14.10
CA LEU A 72 -6.69 7.05 -13.39
C LEU A 72 -7.16 7.16 -11.93
N SER A 73 -7.05 8.33 -11.31
CA SER A 73 -7.19 8.46 -9.87
C SER A 73 -8.63 8.34 -9.36
N ILE A 74 -8.74 7.80 -8.16
CA ILE A 74 -9.98 7.63 -7.39
C ILE A 74 -10.10 8.65 -6.26
N ASP A 75 -11.20 8.63 -5.56
CA ASP A 75 -11.43 9.43 -4.35
C ASP A 75 -10.92 8.66 -3.13
N ALA A 76 -10.03 9.26 -2.34
CA ALA A 76 -9.41 8.60 -1.20
C ALA A 76 -10.43 8.20 -0.13
N ASP A 77 -11.34 9.11 0.26
CA ASP A 77 -12.32 8.83 1.32
C ASP A 77 -13.43 7.90 0.83
N ALA A 78 -13.97 8.14 -0.37
CA ALA A 78 -15.08 7.35 -0.88
C ALA A 78 -14.69 5.91 -1.28
N THR A 79 -13.39 5.63 -1.46
CA THR A 79 -12.92 4.31 -1.89
C THR A 79 -11.93 3.67 -0.91
N ALA A 80 -10.79 4.29 -0.64
CA ALA A 80 -9.79 3.70 0.24
C ALA A 80 -10.28 3.66 1.69
N LEU A 81 -10.71 4.79 2.26
CA LEU A 81 -11.21 4.87 3.62
C LEU A 81 -12.46 3.98 3.80
N ALA A 82 -13.42 4.05 2.88
CA ALA A 82 -14.59 3.19 2.89
C ALA A 82 -14.24 1.70 2.76
N GLY A 83 -13.13 1.37 2.11
CA GLY A 83 -12.55 0.03 2.00
C GLY A 83 -11.71 -0.43 3.19
N GLY A 84 -11.63 0.37 4.27
CA GLY A 84 -10.89 -0.01 5.49
C GLY A 84 -9.46 0.54 5.57
N VAL A 85 -9.01 1.33 4.59
CA VAL A 85 -7.65 1.89 4.54
C VAL A 85 -7.62 3.26 5.19
N THR A 86 -6.83 3.43 6.25
CA THR A 86 -6.69 4.70 6.96
C THR A 86 -5.55 5.56 6.44
N THR A 87 -4.56 4.92 5.81
CA THR A 87 -3.38 5.60 5.23
C THR A 87 -3.13 5.11 3.81
N VAL A 88 -2.98 6.04 2.87
CA VAL A 88 -2.68 5.76 1.46
C VAL A 88 -1.39 6.45 1.06
N LEU A 89 -0.51 5.71 0.40
CA LEU A 89 0.58 6.30 -0.38
C LEU A 89 0.12 6.42 -1.85
N ASP A 90 -0.03 7.64 -2.33
CA ASP A 90 -0.22 7.89 -3.76
C ASP A 90 1.10 7.61 -4.48
N ALA A 91 1.08 6.63 -5.38
CA ALA A 91 2.26 6.12 -6.04
C ALA A 91 2.65 6.96 -7.27
N GLY A 92 2.77 8.27 -7.08
CA GLY A 92 3.30 9.19 -8.07
C GLY A 92 2.28 9.63 -9.12
N SER A 93 1.03 9.84 -8.73
CA SER A 93 0.05 10.51 -9.60
C SER A 93 0.47 11.93 -9.93
N ALA A 94 1.19 12.62 -9.02
CA ALA A 94 1.74 13.95 -9.22
C ALA A 94 3.25 13.91 -9.51
N GLY A 95 3.71 14.84 -10.33
CA GLY A 95 5.12 15.18 -10.52
C GLY A 95 5.43 16.58 -9.96
N SER A 96 6.63 17.09 -10.22
CA SER A 96 7.12 18.38 -9.66
C SER A 96 6.20 19.56 -9.98
N TYR A 97 5.60 19.62 -11.17
CA TYR A 97 4.77 20.76 -11.58
C TYR A 97 3.39 20.80 -10.95
N ASN A 98 2.87 19.68 -10.46
CA ASN A 98 1.50 19.60 -9.96
C ASN A 98 1.37 18.99 -8.55
N PHE A 99 2.48 18.69 -7.86
CA PHE A 99 2.44 18.17 -6.49
C PHE A 99 1.84 19.17 -5.49
N ALA A 100 2.11 20.47 -5.66
CA ALA A 100 1.50 21.53 -4.83
C ALA A 100 -0.04 21.50 -4.93
N GLY A 101 -0.57 21.30 -6.15
CA GLY A 101 -2.00 21.11 -6.38
C GLY A 101 -2.53 19.82 -5.73
N PHE A 102 -1.79 18.72 -5.85
CA PHE A 102 -2.14 17.46 -5.19
C PHE A 102 -2.22 17.62 -3.67
N LYS A 103 -1.24 18.30 -3.07
CA LYS A 103 -1.27 18.61 -1.64
C LYS A 103 -2.50 19.43 -1.27
N HIS A 104 -2.74 20.53 -1.97
CA HIS A 104 -3.85 21.45 -1.66
C HIS A 104 -5.22 20.82 -1.89
N ASP A 105 -5.42 20.07 -2.99
CA ASP A 105 -6.75 19.60 -3.41
C ASP A 105 -7.11 18.23 -2.83
N VAL A 106 -6.13 17.43 -2.40
CA VAL A 106 -6.34 16.09 -1.86
C VAL A 106 -5.75 15.97 -0.46
N ILE A 107 -4.42 16.05 -0.29
CA ILE A 107 -3.76 15.72 0.98
C ILE A 107 -4.31 16.54 2.15
N ASP A 108 -4.58 17.82 1.94
CA ASP A 108 -5.04 18.75 2.99
C ASP A 108 -6.57 18.71 3.22
N ARG A 109 -7.33 17.90 2.43
CA ARG A 109 -8.80 17.96 2.44
C ARG A 109 -9.52 16.67 2.78
N VAL A 110 -8.85 15.55 2.63
CA VAL A 110 -9.44 14.22 2.89
C VAL A 110 -9.23 13.78 4.35
N GLU A 111 -10.12 12.92 4.85
CA GLU A 111 -9.96 12.30 6.18
C GLU A 111 -8.89 11.20 6.16
N THR A 112 -8.73 10.50 5.04
CA THR A 112 -7.65 9.53 4.83
C THR A 112 -6.28 10.20 5.01
N GLU A 113 -5.35 9.56 5.71
CA GLU A 113 -3.94 10.02 5.68
C GLU A 113 -3.39 9.75 4.28
N VAL A 114 -3.09 10.81 3.54
CA VAL A 114 -2.49 10.69 2.20
C VAL A 114 -1.07 11.21 2.22
N LEU A 115 -0.16 10.37 1.74
CA LEU A 115 1.23 10.71 1.42
C LEU A 115 1.42 10.55 -0.09
N GLY A 116 2.44 11.15 -0.67
CA GLY A 116 2.69 11.02 -2.11
C GLY A 116 4.16 10.75 -2.43
N LEU A 117 4.37 9.89 -3.41
CA LEU A 117 5.63 9.84 -4.14
C LEU A 117 5.60 10.90 -5.24
N VAL A 118 6.74 11.50 -5.53
CA VAL A 118 6.88 12.43 -6.65
C VAL A 118 7.32 11.64 -7.88
N ASN A 119 6.52 11.70 -8.96
CA ASN A 119 6.86 11.04 -10.21
C ASN A 119 8.06 11.73 -10.84
N LEU A 120 8.97 10.94 -11.45
CA LEU A 120 10.09 11.49 -12.23
C LEU A 120 9.62 12.40 -13.37
N SER A 121 8.45 12.07 -13.97
CA SER A 121 7.81 12.99 -14.91
C SER A 121 7.24 14.20 -14.17
N CYS A 122 7.67 15.40 -14.58
CA CYS A 122 7.20 16.66 -13.97
C CYS A 122 5.69 16.83 -13.97
N ILE A 123 4.97 16.22 -14.93
CA ILE A 123 3.49 16.26 -15.03
C ILE A 123 2.80 15.08 -14.33
N GLY A 124 3.56 14.14 -13.75
CA GLY A 124 2.99 12.93 -13.16
C GLY A 124 2.19 12.11 -14.18
N LEU A 125 1.10 11.50 -13.74
CA LEU A 125 0.27 10.57 -14.54
C LEU A 125 -0.83 11.27 -15.36
N VAL A 126 -0.76 12.58 -15.61
CA VAL A 126 -1.72 13.29 -16.49
C VAL A 126 -1.72 12.69 -17.89
N ALA A 127 -0.55 12.27 -18.38
CA ALA A 127 -0.37 11.63 -19.68
C ALA A 127 -0.14 10.12 -19.61
N ALA A 128 -0.60 9.44 -18.56
CA ALA A 128 -0.32 8.02 -18.30
C ALA A 128 -0.66 7.08 -19.47
N ASN A 129 -1.71 7.40 -20.25
CA ASN A 129 -2.14 6.62 -21.41
C ASN A 129 -1.18 6.72 -22.60
N PHE A 130 -0.31 7.73 -22.64
CA PHE A 130 0.65 7.97 -23.71
C PHE A 130 2.09 7.63 -23.31
N GLY A 131 2.32 7.34 -22.02
CA GLY A 131 3.66 7.19 -21.45
C GLY A 131 4.25 8.54 -21.06
N GLU A 132 4.24 8.84 -19.78
CA GLU A 132 4.59 10.15 -19.21
C GLU A 132 6.06 10.54 -19.34
N LEU A 133 6.92 9.61 -19.77
CA LEU A 133 8.37 9.80 -19.95
C LEU A 133 8.85 9.42 -21.38
N MET A 134 7.92 9.23 -22.33
CA MET A 134 8.30 9.00 -23.73
C MET A 134 9.03 10.21 -24.34
N ASP A 135 8.74 11.40 -23.86
CA ASP A 135 9.51 12.62 -24.14
C ASP A 135 10.42 12.90 -22.93
N ASP A 136 11.72 12.77 -23.14
CA ASP A 136 12.75 12.96 -22.09
C ASP A 136 12.72 14.34 -21.43
N ARG A 137 12.11 15.33 -22.06
CA ARG A 137 11.95 16.68 -21.51
C ARG A 137 11.02 16.71 -20.29
N TYR A 138 10.18 15.69 -20.09
CA TYR A 138 9.36 15.56 -18.91
C TYR A 138 10.10 14.96 -17.71
N ALA A 139 11.24 14.31 -17.92
CA ALA A 139 12.07 13.80 -16.82
C ALA A 139 12.74 14.99 -16.08
N ASP A 140 12.34 15.21 -14.83
CA ASP A 140 12.71 16.39 -14.04
C ASP A 140 13.28 15.98 -12.66
N PRO A 141 14.48 15.36 -12.63
CA PRO A 141 15.06 14.91 -11.36
C PRO A 141 15.34 16.05 -10.37
N GLU A 142 15.71 17.23 -10.84
CA GLU A 142 15.96 18.40 -10.00
C GLU A 142 14.64 18.90 -9.36
N GLY A 143 13.56 19.03 -10.15
CA GLY A 143 12.24 19.42 -9.63
C GLY A 143 11.64 18.38 -8.67
N VAL A 144 11.95 17.10 -8.85
CA VAL A 144 11.59 16.05 -7.87
C VAL A 144 12.25 16.31 -6.53
N VAL A 145 13.57 16.59 -6.51
CA VAL A 145 14.32 16.90 -5.29
C VAL A 145 13.75 18.14 -4.61
N GLU A 146 13.56 19.22 -5.36
CA GLU A 146 12.98 20.47 -4.85
C GLU A 146 11.58 20.23 -4.24
N THR A 147 10.74 19.45 -4.90
CA THR A 147 9.39 19.12 -4.41
C THR A 147 9.43 18.34 -3.10
N ILE A 148 10.30 17.35 -2.96
CA ILE A 148 10.44 16.57 -1.73
C ILE A 148 10.90 17.47 -0.58
N LEU A 149 11.88 18.34 -0.83
CA LEU A 149 12.39 19.30 0.17
C LEU A 149 11.33 20.36 0.55
N GLN A 150 10.48 20.76 -0.40
CA GLN A 150 9.41 21.74 -0.17
C GLN A 150 8.25 21.18 0.66
N PHE A 151 7.94 19.89 0.53
CA PHE A 151 6.78 19.27 1.18
C PHE A 151 7.18 18.14 2.14
N PRO A 152 7.99 18.41 3.18
CA PRO A 152 8.48 17.37 4.09
C PRO A 152 7.33 16.63 4.77
N GLY A 153 7.45 15.30 4.85
CA GLY A 153 6.44 14.41 5.44
C GLY A 153 5.17 14.23 4.60
N LYS A 154 5.07 14.86 3.41
CA LYS A 154 3.98 14.68 2.46
C LYS A 154 4.49 14.13 1.12
N ALA A 155 5.56 14.71 0.56
CA ALA A 155 6.35 14.10 -0.50
C ALA A 155 7.42 13.21 0.16
N VAL A 156 7.24 11.88 0.07
CA VAL A 156 8.03 10.94 0.91
C VAL A 156 8.98 10.04 0.12
N GLY A 157 9.09 10.24 -1.19
CA GLY A 157 9.98 9.47 -2.04
C GLY A 157 9.73 9.72 -3.53
N VAL A 158 10.41 8.97 -4.36
CA VAL A 158 10.40 9.10 -5.83
C VAL A 158 9.65 7.93 -6.46
N LYS A 159 8.94 8.17 -7.55
CA LYS A 159 8.28 7.14 -8.37
C LYS A 159 8.79 7.15 -9.80
N ILE A 160 9.01 5.95 -10.34
CA ILE A 160 9.17 5.73 -11.79
C ILE A 160 8.33 4.55 -12.24
N ARG A 161 7.72 4.62 -13.43
CA ARG A 161 7.11 3.48 -14.11
C ARG A 161 8.06 2.98 -15.20
N ALA A 162 8.82 1.90 -14.90
CA ALA A 162 9.94 1.44 -15.70
C ALA A 162 9.56 0.56 -16.91
N SER A 163 8.38 0.73 -17.49
CA SER A 163 8.00 0.03 -18.73
C SER A 163 8.57 0.71 -19.96
N ALA A 164 9.02 -0.04 -20.97
CA ALA A 164 9.64 0.49 -22.18
C ALA A 164 8.75 1.48 -22.95
N HIS A 165 7.44 1.25 -22.97
CA HIS A 165 6.46 2.15 -23.59
C HIS A 165 6.22 3.45 -22.79
N ILE A 166 6.84 3.59 -21.61
CA ILE A 166 6.72 4.75 -20.73
C ILE A 166 8.05 5.51 -20.66
N ILE A 167 9.15 4.81 -20.36
CA ILE A 167 10.46 5.44 -20.16
C ILE A 167 11.36 5.40 -21.42
N GLY A 168 10.87 4.82 -22.51
CA GLY A 168 11.67 4.53 -23.71
C GLY A 168 12.38 3.18 -23.63
N SER A 169 12.96 2.79 -24.77
CA SER A 169 13.71 1.53 -24.92
C SER A 169 15.22 1.79 -24.95
N GLY A 170 16.01 0.75 -24.73
CA GLY A 170 17.46 0.81 -24.79
C GLY A 170 18.06 1.89 -23.88
N GLN A 171 18.93 2.73 -24.41
CA GLN A 171 19.65 3.73 -23.63
C GLN A 171 18.73 4.78 -23.00
N GLN A 172 17.69 5.23 -23.70
CA GLN A 172 16.72 6.19 -23.14
C GLN A 172 16.05 5.66 -21.87
N GLY A 173 15.57 4.42 -21.91
CA GLY A 173 14.93 3.79 -20.74
C GLY A 173 15.89 3.63 -19.57
N TRP A 174 17.15 3.26 -19.88
CA TRP A 174 18.19 3.16 -18.88
C TRP A 174 18.54 4.50 -18.23
N ASP A 175 18.70 5.55 -19.04
CA ASP A 175 19.00 6.90 -18.56
C ASP A 175 17.87 7.44 -17.67
N ASN A 176 16.60 7.23 -18.05
CA ASN A 176 15.47 7.66 -17.25
C ASN A 176 15.39 6.88 -15.91
N PHE A 177 15.70 5.58 -15.91
CA PHE A 177 15.82 4.81 -14.67
C PHE A 177 16.92 5.41 -13.76
N LEU A 178 18.10 5.70 -14.30
CA LEU A 178 19.20 6.28 -13.52
C LEU A 178 18.91 7.70 -13.02
N LYS A 179 18.15 8.52 -13.77
CA LYS A 179 17.67 9.83 -13.31
C LYS A 179 16.77 9.68 -12.07
N ALA A 180 15.86 8.67 -12.03
CA ALA A 180 15.02 8.42 -10.87
C ALA A 180 15.84 7.95 -9.66
N VAL A 181 16.81 7.05 -9.88
CA VAL A 181 17.76 6.64 -8.83
C VAL A 181 18.49 7.86 -8.27
N LYS A 182 19.04 8.71 -9.16
CA LYS A 182 19.75 9.93 -8.75
C LYS A 182 18.85 10.86 -7.92
N ALA A 183 17.62 11.13 -8.38
CA ALA A 183 16.69 12.00 -7.67
C ALA A 183 16.39 11.49 -6.25
N ALA A 184 16.22 10.18 -6.07
CA ALA A 184 16.01 9.59 -4.76
C ALA A 184 17.24 9.75 -3.85
N ARG A 185 18.46 9.62 -4.38
CA ARG A 185 19.71 9.83 -3.60
C ARG A 185 19.93 11.29 -3.24
N ASP A 186 19.72 12.19 -4.19
CA ASP A 186 19.90 13.63 -3.99
C ASP A 186 18.89 14.23 -2.98
N SER A 187 17.73 13.61 -2.86
CA SER A 187 16.69 14.00 -1.89
C SER A 187 16.73 13.22 -0.56
N ASP A 188 17.71 12.32 -0.38
CA ASP A 188 17.84 11.43 0.79
C ASP A 188 16.56 10.65 1.09
N THR A 189 15.92 10.12 0.02
CA THR A 189 14.67 9.34 0.12
C THR A 189 14.81 8.02 -0.63
N TRP A 190 13.71 7.27 -0.67
CA TRP A 190 13.61 5.98 -1.35
C TRP A 190 12.92 6.09 -2.71
N LEU A 191 13.18 5.10 -3.56
CA LEU A 191 12.61 4.98 -4.89
C LEU A 191 11.61 3.83 -4.96
N MET A 192 10.40 4.07 -5.49
CA MET A 192 9.48 3.01 -5.90
C MET A 192 9.52 2.84 -7.42
N ILE A 193 9.80 1.62 -7.85
CA ILE A 193 9.89 1.23 -9.24
C ILE A 193 8.68 0.35 -9.60
N HIS A 194 7.78 0.87 -10.44
CA HIS A 194 6.77 0.04 -11.10
C HIS A 194 7.44 -0.77 -12.19
N ILE A 195 7.44 -2.08 -12.09
CA ILE A 195 7.88 -2.97 -13.14
C ILE A 195 6.73 -3.29 -14.10
N GLY A 196 6.97 -3.09 -15.40
CA GLY A 196 6.10 -3.50 -16.49
C GLY A 196 6.89 -4.39 -17.45
N GLU A 197 6.76 -4.17 -18.75
CA GLU A 197 7.69 -4.71 -19.75
C GLU A 197 8.91 -3.78 -19.80
N CYS A 198 9.86 -4.00 -18.89
CA CYS A 198 11.00 -3.12 -18.70
C CYS A 198 12.03 -3.26 -19.84
N PRO A 199 12.74 -2.18 -20.20
CA PRO A 199 13.83 -2.24 -21.17
C PRO A 199 15.13 -2.87 -20.61
N MET A 200 15.14 -3.20 -19.31
CA MET A 200 16.21 -3.91 -18.59
C MET A 200 15.62 -4.99 -17.69
N THR A 201 16.41 -5.97 -17.32
CA THR A 201 16.02 -7.05 -16.40
C THR A 201 16.04 -6.58 -14.94
N LEU A 202 15.31 -7.29 -14.06
CA LEU A 202 15.35 -7.00 -12.62
C LEU A 202 16.76 -7.17 -12.04
N PRO A 203 17.52 -8.25 -12.35
CA PRO A 203 18.91 -8.37 -11.90
C PRO A 203 19.84 -7.21 -12.30
N GLU A 204 19.61 -6.58 -13.49
CA GLU A 204 20.37 -5.40 -13.91
C GLU A 204 20.01 -4.15 -13.10
N MET A 205 18.78 -4.01 -12.61
CA MET A 205 18.35 -2.88 -11.77
C MET A 205 18.97 -2.96 -10.36
N ILE A 206 19.04 -4.16 -9.77
CA ILE A 206 19.41 -4.39 -8.36
C ILE A 206 20.70 -3.68 -7.92
N PRO A 207 21.80 -3.69 -8.70
CA PRO A 207 23.05 -3.02 -8.29
C PRO A 207 22.94 -1.50 -8.07
N HIS A 208 21.88 -0.86 -8.60
CA HIS A 208 21.64 0.58 -8.48
C HIS A 208 20.74 0.94 -7.30
N LEU A 209 20.15 -0.06 -6.65
CA LEU A 209 19.20 0.12 -5.56
C LEU A 209 19.89 0.04 -4.20
N GLN A 210 19.28 0.68 -3.21
CA GLN A 210 19.73 0.64 -1.81
C GLN A 210 18.60 0.17 -0.88
N PRO A 211 18.92 -0.26 0.36
CA PRO A 211 17.92 -0.62 1.36
C PRO A 211 16.85 0.47 1.50
N GLY A 212 15.58 0.06 1.49
CA GLY A 212 14.42 0.95 1.50
C GLY A 212 13.83 1.23 0.12
N ASP A 213 14.58 1.07 -0.99
CA ASP A 213 13.98 1.13 -2.33
C ASP A 213 12.98 -0.01 -2.53
N CYS A 214 11.93 0.25 -3.30
CA CYS A 214 10.81 -0.66 -3.49
C CYS A 214 10.61 -1.04 -4.96
N ILE A 215 10.53 -2.33 -5.23
CA ILE A 215 10.06 -2.89 -6.50
C ILE A 215 8.61 -3.29 -6.30
N THR A 216 7.68 -2.56 -6.91
CA THR A 216 6.25 -2.87 -6.88
C THR A 216 5.81 -3.66 -8.10
N HIS A 217 4.70 -4.39 -8.00
CA HIS A 217 4.21 -5.36 -8.98
C HIS A 217 5.05 -6.64 -9.05
N CYS A 218 5.63 -7.06 -7.92
CA CYS A 218 6.56 -8.18 -7.90
C CYS A 218 5.97 -9.52 -8.38
N PHE A 219 4.65 -9.68 -8.36
CA PHE A 219 3.98 -10.87 -8.90
C PHE A 219 3.34 -10.66 -10.27
N LYS A 220 3.83 -9.68 -11.03
CA LYS A 220 3.44 -9.47 -12.41
C LYS A 220 3.89 -10.67 -13.29
N GLY A 221 3.05 -11.04 -14.26
CA GLY A 221 3.42 -11.92 -15.36
C GLY A 221 4.07 -11.16 -16.53
N GLY A 222 4.41 -11.85 -17.59
CA GLY A 222 5.04 -11.28 -18.79
C GLY A 222 6.56 -11.45 -18.79
N SER A 223 7.27 -10.66 -19.59
CA SER A 223 8.72 -10.79 -19.78
C SER A 223 9.54 -10.29 -18.59
N THR A 224 9.05 -9.30 -17.85
CA THR A 224 9.69 -8.81 -16.61
C THR A 224 8.94 -9.36 -15.40
N THR A 225 9.49 -10.37 -14.77
CA THR A 225 8.92 -11.05 -13.60
C THR A 225 10.03 -11.42 -12.61
N VAL A 226 9.65 -11.78 -11.38
CA VAL A 226 10.61 -12.24 -10.36
C VAL A 226 11.15 -13.65 -10.62
N LEU A 227 10.59 -14.38 -11.59
CA LEU A 227 11.02 -15.71 -11.99
C LEU A 227 11.88 -15.64 -13.24
N ASN A 228 12.92 -16.46 -13.29
CA ASN A 228 13.76 -16.68 -14.46
C ASN A 228 13.11 -17.72 -15.43
N GLU A 229 13.80 -18.03 -16.53
CA GLU A 229 13.34 -18.98 -17.55
C GLU A 229 13.11 -20.39 -17.01
N ASP A 230 13.78 -20.77 -15.92
CA ASP A 230 13.63 -22.07 -15.24
C ASP A 230 12.51 -22.05 -14.17
N ASN A 231 11.68 -20.98 -14.13
CA ASN A 231 10.66 -20.74 -13.11
C ASN A 231 11.22 -20.70 -11.68
N GLN A 232 12.48 -20.28 -11.53
CA GLN A 232 13.09 -20.04 -10.22
C GLN A 232 13.15 -18.55 -9.94
N VAL A 233 12.92 -18.15 -8.68
CA VAL A 233 13.14 -16.76 -8.26
C VAL A 233 14.62 -16.42 -8.48
N TYR A 234 14.89 -15.29 -9.13
CA TYR A 234 16.26 -14.85 -9.35
C TYR A 234 17.03 -14.77 -8.02
N PRO A 235 18.21 -15.40 -7.90
CA PRO A 235 19.03 -15.34 -6.68
C PRO A 235 19.38 -13.92 -6.26
N GLU A 236 19.53 -13.01 -7.23
CA GLU A 236 19.81 -11.59 -7.03
C GLU A 236 18.68 -10.91 -6.27
N LEU A 237 17.41 -11.26 -6.55
CA LEU A 237 16.24 -10.67 -5.87
C LEU A 237 16.13 -11.20 -4.43
N ILE A 238 16.44 -12.48 -4.21
CA ILE A 238 16.50 -13.07 -2.86
C ILE A 238 17.57 -12.35 -2.04
N ALA A 239 18.75 -12.13 -2.63
CA ALA A 239 19.86 -11.42 -1.98
C ALA A 239 19.51 -9.94 -1.73
N ALA A 240 18.85 -9.28 -2.68
CA ALA A 240 18.40 -7.89 -2.56
C ALA A 240 17.38 -7.72 -1.43
N LYS A 241 16.38 -8.62 -1.33
CA LYS A 241 15.40 -8.62 -0.25
C LYS A 241 16.06 -8.74 1.13
N LYS A 242 17.06 -9.64 1.25
CA LYS A 242 17.83 -9.80 2.50
C LYS A 242 18.66 -8.54 2.86
N LYS A 243 19.03 -7.74 1.86
CA LYS A 243 19.73 -6.45 2.04
C LYS A 243 18.77 -5.28 2.31
N GLY A 244 17.46 -5.50 2.33
CA GLY A 244 16.47 -4.47 2.65
C GLY A 244 15.82 -3.81 1.45
N ILE A 245 15.95 -4.35 0.23
CA ILE A 245 15.10 -3.95 -0.89
C ILE A 245 13.68 -4.48 -0.62
N ILE A 246 12.70 -3.62 -0.77
CA ILE A 246 11.29 -3.90 -0.53
C ILE A 246 10.66 -4.48 -1.81
N PHE A 247 9.89 -5.53 -1.66
CA PHE A 247 9.06 -6.08 -2.72
C PHE A 247 7.59 -5.91 -2.33
N ASP A 248 6.87 -5.17 -3.16
CA ASP A 248 5.48 -4.82 -2.95
C ASP A 248 4.59 -5.44 -4.03
N ILE A 249 3.35 -5.77 -3.67
CA ILE A 249 2.42 -6.43 -4.58
C ILE A 249 1.90 -5.48 -5.64
N GLY A 250 1.38 -4.31 -5.26
CA GLY A 250 0.76 -3.41 -6.21
C GLY A 250 -0.18 -4.17 -7.17
N HIS A 251 -1.22 -4.81 -6.66
CA HIS A 251 -2.03 -5.79 -7.41
C HIS A 251 -2.42 -5.30 -8.82
N GLY A 252 -2.94 -4.08 -8.92
CA GLY A 252 -3.23 -3.38 -10.17
C GLY A 252 -4.21 -4.09 -11.11
N PHE A 253 -4.42 -3.44 -12.27
CA PHE A 253 -5.24 -4.00 -13.33
C PHE A 253 -4.51 -5.08 -14.15
N GLY A 254 -3.15 -4.99 -14.26
CA GLY A 254 -2.32 -5.86 -15.09
C GLY A 254 -1.12 -6.49 -14.36
N SER A 255 -1.07 -6.46 -13.00
CA SER A 255 0.20 -6.65 -12.28
C SER A 255 0.18 -7.77 -11.22
N PHE A 256 -0.85 -8.60 -11.21
CA PHE A 256 -0.91 -9.76 -10.33
C PHE A 256 -1.29 -11.02 -11.12
N ASN A 257 -0.42 -12.02 -11.09
CA ASN A 257 -0.59 -13.31 -11.76
C ASN A 257 -0.54 -14.44 -10.75
N TRP A 258 -1.54 -15.33 -10.76
CA TRP A 258 -1.66 -16.43 -9.81
C TRP A 258 -0.48 -17.42 -9.88
N ASP A 259 -0.01 -17.73 -11.09
CA ASP A 259 1.03 -18.74 -11.26
C ASP A 259 2.39 -18.21 -10.78
N ILE A 260 2.69 -16.94 -11.08
CA ILE A 260 3.89 -16.26 -10.56
C ILE A 260 3.83 -16.19 -9.02
N ALA A 261 2.70 -15.75 -8.45
CA ALA A 261 2.53 -15.63 -7.00
C ALA A 261 2.72 -17.01 -6.31
N THR A 262 2.05 -18.04 -6.81
CA THR A 262 2.12 -19.39 -6.25
C THR A 262 3.54 -19.94 -6.32
N THR A 263 4.19 -19.80 -7.48
CA THR A 263 5.55 -20.32 -7.71
C THR A 263 6.58 -19.60 -6.84
N ALA A 264 6.50 -18.28 -6.72
CA ALA A 264 7.42 -17.49 -5.92
C ALA A 264 7.25 -17.76 -4.41
N ILE A 265 6.00 -17.81 -3.91
CA ILE A 265 5.71 -18.11 -2.50
C ILE A 265 6.15 -19.52 -2.14
N ALA A 266 5.93 -20.52 -3.00
CA ALA A 266 6.38 -21.90 -2.78
C ALA A 266 7.92 -22.01 -2.66
N GLN A 267 8.67 -21.07 -3.24
CA GLN A 267 10.12 -20.95 -3.12
C GLN A 267 10.57 -20.05 -1.94
N GLY A 268 9.62 -19.61 -1.08
CA GLY A 268 9.91 -18.77 0.07
C GLY A 268 10.08 -17.27 -0.26
N PHE A 269 9.76 -16.85 -1.48
CA PHE A 269 9.77 -15.44 -1.86
C PHE A 269 8.41 -14.81 -1.54
N ILE A 270 8.25 -14.41 -0.28
CA ILE A 270 7.06 -13.70 0.21
C ILE A 270 7.32 -12.19 0.08
N PRO A 271 6.41 -11.38 -0.51
CA PRO A 271 6.59 -9.93 -0.59
C PRO A 271 6.64 -9.29 0.80
N ASN A 272 7.08 -8.03 0.88
CA ASN A 272 7.08 -7.27 2.13
C ASN A 272 5.71 -6.66 2.41
N CYS A 273 5.05 -6.12 1.37
CA CYS A 273 3.80 -5.40 1.53
C CYS A 273 2.74 -5.94 0.57
N ILE A 274 1.50 -5.94 1.04
CA ILE A 274 0.30 -6.10 0.23
C ILE A 274 -0.23 -4.70 -0.04
N SER A 275 -0.30 -4.30 -1.30
CA SER A 275 -0.90 -3.04 -1.73
C SER A 275 -1.78 -3.27 -2.95
N THR A 276 -2.66 -2.31 -3.25
CA THR A 276 -3.74 -2.53 -4.21
C THR A 276 -3.42 -2.03 -5.61
N ASP A 277 -2.64 -0.96 -5.75
CA ASP A 277 -2.60 -0.14 -6.97
C ASP A 277 -4.04 0.23 -7.42
N LEU A 278 -4.86 0.67 -6.44
CA LEU A 278 -6.27 0.97 -6.68
C LEU A 278 -6.42 2.24 -7.52
N HIS A 279 -7.14 2.11 -8.63
CA HIS A 279 -7.44 3.19 -9.58
C HIS A 279 -8.75 2.92 -10.33
N GLN A 280 -9.21 3.85 -11.16
CA GLN A 280 -10.51 3.78 -11.84
C GLN A 280 -10.74 2.48 -12.63
N MET A 281 -9.70 1.90 -13.23
CA MET A 281 -9.85 0.73 -14.10
C MET A 281 -10.02 -0.59 -13.33
N ASN A 282 -9.67 -0.64 -12.03
CA ASN A 282 -9.69 -1.86 -11.23
C ASN A 282 -10.59 -1.79 -9.99
N LEU A 283 -11.24 -0.66 -9.76
CA LEU A 283 -12.18 -0.43 -8.66
C LEU A 283 -13.36 -1.41 -8.68
N HIS A 284 -13.77 -1.87 -9.86
CA HIS A 284 -14.85 -2.85 -10.05
C HIS A 284 -14.34 -4.24 -10.44
N GLY A 285 -13.07 -4.50 -10.20
CA GLY A 285 -12.34 -5.73 -10.46
C GLY A 285 -11.12 -5.53 -11.37
N PRO A 286 -10.12 -6.36 -11.17
CA PRO A 286 -10.00 -7.48 -10.24
C PRO A 286 -9.63 -7.11 -8.80
N VAL A 287 -9.35 -5.83 -8.49
CA VAL A 287 -8.85 -5.39 -7.18
C VAL A 287 -10.00 -5.19 -6.17
N PHE A 288 -10.98 -4.38 -6.50
CA PHE A 288 -12.12 -3.93 -5.69
C PHE A 288 -11.70 -3.05 -4.50
N ASP A 289 -10.98 -3.62 -3.52
CA ASP A 289 -10.52 -2.96 -2.29
C ASP A 289 -9.32 -3.69 -1.68
N MET A 290 -8.80 -3.17 -0.58
CA MET A 290 -7.69 -3.77 0.17
C MET A 290 -8.06 -5.12 0.81
N PRO A 291 -9.20 -5.30 1.51
CA PRO A 291 -9.60 -6.59 2.07
C PRO A 291 -9.74 -7.70 1.02
N MET A 292 -10.20 -7.39 -0.20
CA MET A 292 -10.24 -8.34 -1.31
C MET A 292 -8.82 -8.77 -1.72
N THR A 293 -7.88 -7.83 -1.80
CA THR A 293 -6.49 -8.13 -2.10
C THR A 293 -5.88 -8.99 -0.99
N MET A 294 -6.08 -8.64 0.28
CA MET A 294 -5.65 -9.43 1.43
C MET A 294 -6.20 -10.87 1.39
N SER A 295 -7.48 -11.04 1.01
CA SER A 295 -8.13 -12.34 0.91
C SER A 295 -7.46 -13.27 -0.10
N LYS A 296 -6.88 -12.74 -1.17
CA LYS A 296 -6.11 -13.52 -2.15
C LYS A 296 -4.85 -14.12 -1.54
N PHE A 297 -4.22 -13.41 -0.60
CA PHE A 297 -3.03 -13.90 0.11
C PHE A 297 -3.37 -14.95 1.17
N LEU A 298 -4.52 -14.85 1.84
CA LEU A 298 -5.07 -15.95 2.64
C LEU A 298 -5.31 -17.20 1.78
N HIS A 299 -5.85 -17.04 0.56
CA HIS A 299 -6.04 -18.15 -0.38
C HIS A 299 -4.70 -18.77 -0.86
N LEU A 300 -3.64 -17.98 -0.94
CA LEU A 300 -2.27 -18.45 -1.24
C LEU A 300 -1.61 -19.15 -0.05
N GLY A 301 -2.27 -19.23 1.11
CA GLY A 301 -1.81 -19.96 2.28
C GLY A 301 -1.03 -19.16 3.31
N LEU A 302 -0.99 -17.84 3.18
CA LEU A 302 -0.42 -16.99 4.23
C LEU A 302 -1.39 -16.96 5.44
N SER A 303 -0.84 -16.83 6.65
CA SER A 303 -1.65 -16.69 7.86
C SER A 303 -2.34 -15.33 7.90
N LEU A 304 -3.39 -15.21 8.72
CA LEU A 304 -4.07 -13.94 8.96
C LEU A 304 -3.10 -12.89 9.53
N ASP A 305 -2.23 -13.31 10.45
CA ASP A 305 -1.23 -12.44 11.08
C ASP A 305 -0.24 -11.90 10.05
N ASP A 306 0.27 -12.77 9.15
CA ASP A 306 1.16 -12.35 8.06
C ASP A 306 0.48 -11.34 7.13
N VAL A 307 -0.77 -11.62 6.73
CA VAL A 307 -1.52 -10.74 5.82
C VAL A 307 -1.80 -9.37 6.47
N ILE A 308 -2.11 -9.35 7.76
CA ILE A 308 -2.29 -8.10 8.52
C ILE A 308 -0.94 -7.38 8.68
N ASP A 309 0.15 -8.07 9.01
CA ASP A 309 1.50 -7.49 9.10
C ASP A 309 1.89 -6.80 7.79
N MET A 310 1.71 -7.49 6.66
CA MET A 310 2.01 -6.99 5.31
C MET A 310 1.11 -5.83 4.87
N SER A 311 0.03 -5.57 5.58
CA SER A 311 -0.96 -4.51 5.29
C SER A 311 -1.01 -3.40 6.34
N THR A 312 -0.20 -3.50 7.40
CA THR A 312 -0.16 -2.54 8.53
C THR A 312 1.26 -2.23 8.97
N THR A 313 1.95 -3.15 9.65
CA THR A 313 3.27 -2.93 10.26
C THR A 313 4.36 -2.76 9.21
N GLN A 314 4.41 -3.63 8.21
CA GLN A 314 5.43 -3.56 7.16
C GLN A 314 5.35 -2.26 6.34
N PRO A 315 4.18 -1.84 5.80
CA PRO A 315 4.10 -0.56 5.10
C PRO A 315 4.37 0.64 6.03
N ALA A 316 4.03 0.58 7.33
CA ALA A 316 4.42 1.63 8.28
C ALA A 316 5.94 1.75 8.43
N GLN A 317 6.66 0.63 8.42
CA GLN A 317 8.14 0.62 8.42
C GLN A 317 8.71 1.23 7.13
N VAL A 318 8.16 0.86 5.96
CA VAL A 318 8.57 1.43 4.66
C VAL A 318 8.37 2.94 4.63
N LEU A 319 7.29 3.44 5.21
CA LEU A 319 7.02 4.88 5.31
C LEU A 319 7.87 5.60 6.39
N GLY A 320 8.70 4.88 7.15
CA GLY A 320 9.47 5.45 8.25
C GLY A 320 8.62 5.87 9.45
N ARG A 321 7.38 5.35 9.56
CA ARG A 321 6.40 5.73 10.59
C ARG A 321 6.05 4.57 11.53
N ALA A 322 6.95 3.59 11.64
CA ALA A 322 6.81 2.52 12.63
C ALA A 322 6.70 3.06 14.05
N GLY A 323 5.74 2.54 14.84
CA GLY A 323 5.46 3.03 16.20
C GLY A 323 4.50 4.23 16.27
N GLU A 324 4.15 4.82 15.13
CA GLU A 324 3.06 5.80 15.00
C GLU A 324 1.87 5.18 14.27
N LEU A 325 2.14 4.51 13.13
CA LEU A 325 1.18 3.78 12.32
C LEU A 325 1.44 2.28 12.40
N GLY A 326 0.48 1.48 11.95
CA GLY A 326 0.58 0.02 11.87
C GLY A 326 0.68 -0.69 13.21
N THR A 327 0.16 -0.08 14.28
CA THR A 327 0.16 -0.63 15.65
C THR A 327 -1.00 -0.09 16.47
N LEU A 328 -1.44 -0.86 17.46
CA LEU A 328 -2.45 -0.49 18.46
C LEU A 328 -1.82 -0.31 19.86
N LYS A 329 -0.53 0.02 19.92
CA LYS A 329 0.14 0.31 21.20
C LYS A 329 -0.52 1.50 21.89
N PRO A 330 -0.69 1.47 23.22
CA PRO A 330 -1.15 2.62 23.97
C PRO A 330 -0.36 3.89 23.66
N GLY A 331 -1.07 5.00 23.48
CA GLY A 331 -0.49 6.31 23.12
C GLY A 331 -0.30 6.55 21.62
N THR A 332 -0.42 5.54 20.76
CA THR A 332 -0.38 5.73 19.31
C THR A 332 -1.70 6.28 18.77
N VAL A 333 -1.69 6.80 17.54
CA VAL A 333 -2.91 7.30 16.90
C VAL A 333 -3.95 6.18 16.80
N ALA A 334 -5.20 6.49 17.12
CA ALA A 334 -6.30 5.55 17.04
C ALA A 334 -6.81 5.42 15.59
N ASP A 335 -6.00 4.80 14.75
CA ASP A 335 -6.34 4.35 13.42
C ASP A 335 -6.54 2.83 13.45
N ILE A 336 -7.78 2.40 13.23
CA ILE A 336 -8.22 1.01 13.42
C ILE A 336 -9.06 0.60 12.23
N THR A 337 -8.89 -0.64 11.78
CA THR A 337 -9.81 -1.27 10.82
C THR A 337 -10.55 -2.42 11.49
N LEU A 338 -11.86 -2.46 11.29
CA LEU A 338 -12.72 -3.55 11.71
C LEU A 338 -12.97 -4.45 10.50
N LEU A 339 -12.49 -5.69 10.57
CA LEU A 339 -12.66 -6.67 9.50
C LEU A 339 -13.61 -7.77 9.94
N GLU A 340 -14.42 -8.25 9.00
CA GLU A 340 -15.18 -9.49 9.14
C GLU A 340 -14.59 -10.54 8.19
N GLN A 341 -14.37 -11.74 8.70
CA GLN A 341 -13.93 -12.89 7.92
C GLN A 341 -15.12 -13.81 7.64
N HIS A 342 -15.47 -13.93 6.37
CA HIS A 342 -16.55 -14.79 5.91
C HIS A 342 -16.02 -16.13 5.43
N ALA A 343 -16.62 -17.24 5.89
CA ALA A 343 -16.39 -18.55 5.32
C ALA A 343 -17.38 -18.80 4.16
N GLY A 344 -16.91 -19.40 3.06
CA GLY A 344 -17.75 -19.65 1.89
C GLY A 344 -16.91 -19.96 0.67
N GLN A 345 -17.54 -19.88 -0.51
CA GLN A 345 -16.85 -19.98 -1.79
C GLN A 345 -16.82 -18.62 -2.47
N PHE A 346 -15.64 -18.08 -2.69
CA PHE A 346 -15.43 -16.75 -3.25
C PHE A 346 -14.55 -16.83 -4.49
N ASN A 347 -14.96 -16.19 -5.56
CA ASN A 347 -14.17 -16.08 -6.77
C ASN A 347 -13.13 -14.98 -6.60
N PHE A 348 -11.84 -15.33 -6.72
CA PHE A 348 -10.72 -14.41 -6.74
C PHE A 348 -10.11 -14.38 -8.14
N THR A 349 -10.27 -13.24 -8.81
CA THR A 349 -9.76 -13.03 -10.16
C THR A 349 -8.41 -12.31 -10.09
N ASP A 350 -7.41 -12.80 -10.84
CA ASP A 350 -6.14 -12.10 -11.03
C ASP A 350 -6.22 -11.05 -12.15
N SER A 351 -5.12 -10.38 -12.44
CA SER A 351 -5.04 -9.37 -13.50
C SER A 351 -5.02 -9.96 -14.92
N TYR A 352 -5.04 -11.30 -15.05
CA TYR A 352 -5.04 -12.05 -16.30
C TYR A 352 -6.35 -12.82 -16.52
N ASN A 353 -7.40 -12.48 -15.74
CA ASN A 353 -8.72 -13.09 -15.76
C ASN A 353 -8.74 -14.59 -15.35
N GLN A 354 -7.71 -15.08 -14.70
CA GLN A 354 -7.75 -16.39 -14.06
C GLN A 354 -8.53 -16.31 -12.75
N ILE A 355 -9.47 -17.23 -12.56
CA ILE A 355 -10.30 -17.29 -11.35
C ILE A 355 -9.86 -18.46 -10.49
N ARG A 356 -9.63 -18.20 -9.19
CA ARG A 356 -9.45 -19.23 -8.17
C ARG A 356 -10.57 -19.11 -7.14
N ILE A 357 -11.05 -20.25 -6.65
CA ILE A 357 -12.10 -20.30 -5.64
C ILE A 357 -11.45 -20.43 -4.26
N GLY A 358 -11.61 -19.39 -3.43
CA GLY A 358 -11.14 -19.42 -2.05
C GLY A 358 -12.23 -19.75 -1.06
N GLY A 359 -11.83 -20.28 0.10
CA GLY A 359 -12.74 -20.67 1.19
C GLY A 359 -13.06 -19.56 2.20
N SER A 360 -12.39 -18.41 2.10
CA SER A 360 -12.53 -17.33 3.06
C SER A 360 -12.32 -15.97 2.40
N LYS A 361 -13.06 -14.97 2.84
CA LYS A 361 -12.98 -13.58 2.36
C LYS A 361 -13.04 -12.59 3.52
N LEU A 362 -12.20 -11.56 3.49
CA LEU A 362 -12.24 -10.42 4.40
C LEU A 362 -13.09 -9.30 3.80
N THR A 363 -13.83 -8.59 4.66
CA THR A 363 -14.52 -7.34 4.32
C THR A 363 -14.32 -6.32 5.43
N ALA A 364 -14.18 -5.03 5.10
CA ALA A 364 -14.16 -3.97 6.10
C ALA A 364 -15.59 -3.60 6.50
N THR A 365 -15.90 -3.68 7.80
CA THR A 365 -17.21 -3.32 8.38
C THR A 365 -17.20 -1.93 8.97
N GLY A 366 -16.05 -1.39 9.30
CA GLY A 366 -15.88 -0.05 9.82
C GLY A 366 -14.41 0.30 10.05
N ILE A 367 -14.18 1.55 10.35
CA ILE A 367 -12.86 2.08 10.71
C ILE A 367 -13.00 3.05 11.87
N VAL A 368 -11.90 3.21 12.61
CA VAL A 368 -11.67 4.38 13.46
C VAL A 368 -10.53 5.14 12.86
N ARG A 369 -10.75 6.40 12.52
CA ARG A 369 -9.73 7.30 11.98
C ARG A 369 -9.48 8.44 12.96
N ARG A 370 -8.27 8.49 13.57
CA ARG A 370 -7.92 9.45 14.63
C ARG A 370 -8.96 9.49 15.76
N GLY A 371 -9.45 8.33 16.15
CA GLY A 371 -10.48 8.20 17.20
C GLY A 371 -11.92 8.41 16.73
N LYS A 372 -12.16 8.85 15.50
CA LYS A 372 -13.51 9.02 14.94
C LYS A 372 -13.97 7.74 14.25
N LEU A 373 -15.10 7.20 14.71
CA LEU A 373 -15.68 5.97 14.16
C LEU A 373 -16.49 6.23 12.90
N HIS A 374 -16.23 5.46 11.86
CA HIS A 374 -16.99 5.39 10.60
C HIS A 374 -17.44 3.93 10.38
N LEU A 375 -18.73 3.71 10.26
CA LEU A 375 -19.30 2.38 10.05
C LEU A 375 -19.75 2.22 8.59
N ASN A 376 -19.40 1.11 7.97
CA ASN A 376 -19.73 0.81 6.59
C ASN A 376 -21.03 0.02 6.42
N SER A 377 -21.68 -0.41 7.51
CA SER A 377 -22.92 -1.18 7.48
C SER A 377 -23.86 -0.83 8.63
N ASN A 378 -25.15 -1.03 8.43
CA ASN A 378 -26.18 -0.92 9.48
C ASN A 378 -26.06 -2.00 10.59
N ARG A 379 -25.04 -2.84 10.55
CA ARG A 379 -24.85 -3.99 11.46
C ARG A 379 -24.32 -3.59 12.84
N LEU A 380 -23.72 -2.41 12.95
CA LEU A 380 -23.11 -1.89 14.19
C LEU A 380 -23.82 -0.60 14.69
N ALA A 381 -25.01 -0.30 14.17
CA ALA A 381 -25.82 0.85 14.57
C ALA A 381 -26.68 0.56 15.80
#